data_11b44f62f30826fc84cdf892c55adbca
#
_entry.id   11b44f62f30826fc84cdf892c55adbca
#
_cell.length_a   1.000
_cell.length_b   1.000
_cell.length_c   1.000
_cell.angle_alpha   90.00
_cell.angle_beta   90.00
_cell.angle_gamma   90.00
#
_symmetry.space_group_name_H-M   'P 1'
#
loop_
_entity.id
_entity.type
_entity.pdbx_description
1 polymer ?
#
loop_
_entity_poly.entity_id
_entity_poly.type
_entity_poly.pdbx_seq_one_letter_code
_entity_poly.pdbx_strand_id
1 'polypeptide(L)'
;MRIITLIIIHCSAVRPDQLSSAAQIDSWHRKDRHYKFGIGYHYVVRRNGEIEPGRPEYMVGAHCLNHNSHSIGICYEGGLDARGQPADTRTPEQKAAMLRLLQELHQRYPRAVIVGHRDLSHDRDCPCFDAAREYAALQPK
;
A
#
# COMPACT_ATOMS: atom_id res chain seq x y z
N MET A 1 -11.58 -13.87 -12.48
CA MET A 1 -11.83 -12.69 -11.60
C MET A 1 -11.49 -13.04 -10.15
N ARG A 2 -10.74 -12.18 -9.49
CA ARG A 2 -10.40 -12.41 -8.09
C ARG A 2 -11.50 -11.93 -7.16
N ILE A 3 -11.67 -12.61 -6.03
CA ILE A 3 -12.55 -12.15 -4.94
C ILE A 3 -11.66 -11.37 -3.97
N ILE A 4 -11.94 -10.08 -3.80
CA ILE A 4 -11.13 -9.19 -2.96
C ILE A 4 -11.82 -9.02 -1.61
N THR A 5 -11.16 -9.49 -0.55
CA THR A 5 -11.65 -9.42 0.82
C THR A 5 -10.82 -8.50 1.70
N LEU A 6 -9.63 -8.06 1.22
CA LEU A 6 -8.73 -7.20 1.95
C LEU A 6 -8.19 -6.10 1.04
N ILE A 7 -8.03 -4.91 1.60
CA ILE A 7 -7.22 -3.84 1.04
C ILE A 7 -6.12 -3.59 2.06
N ILE A 8 -4.87 -3.83 1.67
CA ILE A 8 -3.73 -3.80 2.59
C ILE A 8 -2.86 -2.60 2.28
N ILE A 9 -2.63 -1.75 3.29
CA ILE A 9 -1.86 -0.52 3.16
C ILE A 9 -0.44 -0.77 3.65
N HIS A 10 0.52 -0.34 2.81
CA HIS A 10 1.96 -0.45 3.05
C HIS A 10 2.62 0.91 2.94
N CYS A 11 3.86 1.00 3.40
CA CYS A 11 4.77 2.11 3.08
C CYS A 11 5.97 1.53 2.34
N SER A 12 6.66 2.38 1.59
CA SER A 12 7.86 1.96 0.85
C SER A 12 9.09 1.85 1.76
N ALA A 13 9.00 2.32 3.00
CA ALA A 13 10.06 2.32 3.99
C ALA A 13 11.30 3.06 3.49
N VAL A 14 11.10 4.30 3.04
CA VAL A 14 12.17 5.19 2.57
C VAL A 14 12.19 6.46 3.40
N ARG A 15 13.39 7.06 3.51
CA ARG A 15 13.61 8.33 4.21
C ARG A 15 13.07 9.50 3.40
N PRO A 16 12.90 10.70 4.02
CA PRO A 16 12.31 11.85 3.32
C PRO A 16 13.07 12.31 2.08
N ASP A 17 14.39 12.06 2.01
CA ASP A 17 15.22 12.44 0.87
C ASP A 17 15.29 11.35 -0.21
N GLN A 18 14.60 10.24 -0.02
CA GLN A 18 14.63 9.11 -0.92
C GLN A 18 13.29 8.97 -1.64
N LEU A 19 13.35 8.78 -2.96
CA LEU A 19 12.16 8.62 -3.80
C LEU A 19 11.81 7.14 -3.96
N SER A 20 10.51 6.87 -4.12
CA SER A 20 10.03 5.51 -4.40
C SER A 20 8.81 5.57 -5.30
N SER A 21 9.03 5.84 -6.59
CA SER A 21 7.99 5.75 -7.61
C SER A 21 7.64 4.29 -7.88
N ALA A 22 6.52 4.05 -8.57
CA ALA A 22 6.15 2.71 -9.01
C ALA A 22 7.27 2.09 -9.86
N ALA A 23 7.91 2.88 -10.73
CA ALA A 23 9.02 2.41 -11.57
C ALA A 23 10.24 2.01 -10.75
N GLN A 24 10.57 2.78 -9.71
CA GLN A 24 11.67 2.45 -8.81
C GLN A 24 11.39 1.18 -8.00
N ILE A 25 10.19 1.06 -7.45
CA ILE A 25 9.79 -0.13 -6.71
C ILE A 25 9.76 -1.34 -7.63
N ASP A 26 9.28 -1.19 -8.86
CA ASP A 26 9.29 -2.25 -9.86
C ASP A 26 10.71 -2.78 -10.09
N SER A 27 11.66 -1.86 -10.28
CA SER A 27 13.07 -2.22 -10.45
C SER A 27 13.62 -2.97 -9.22
N TRP A 28 13.32 -2.49 -8.02
CA TRP A 28 13.77 -3.14 -6.78
C TRP A 28 13.18 -4.54 -6.63
N HIS A 29 11.89 -4.71 -6.90
CA HIS A 29 11.24 -6.01 -6.78
C HIS A 29 11.76 -7.01 -7.82
N ARG A 30 12.05 -6.57 -9.03
CA ARG A 30 12.67 -7.45 -10.05
C ARG A 30 14.08 -7.85 -9.67
N LYS A 31 14.87 -6.88 -9.21
CA LYS A 31 16.30 -7.07 -8.93
C LYS A 31 16.53 -7.78 -7.60
N ASP A 32 15.90 -7.30 -6.53
CA ASP A 32 16.19 -7.74 -5.17
C ASP A 32 15.33 -8.91 -4.72
N ARG A 33 14.11 -9.04 -5.27
CA ARG A 33 13.17 -10.09 -4.90
C ARG A 33 12.90 -11.08 -6.03
N HIS A 34 13.47 -10.83 -7.20
CA HIS A 34 13.32 -11.69 -8.37
C HIS A 34 11.86 -11.89 -8.80
N TYR A 35 11.01 -10.90 -8.58
CA TYR A 35 9.61 -10.97 -9.01
C TYR A 35 9.51 -10.83 -10.52
N LYS A 36 8.98 -11.86 -11.17
CA LYS A 36 8.85 -11.91 -12.62
C LYS A 36 8.04 -10.74 -13.19
N PHE A 37 6.99 -10.34 -12.47
CA PHE A 37 6.09 -9.28 -12.91
C PHE A 37 6.43 -7.90 -12.32
N GLY A 38 7.56 -7.78 -11.63
CA GLY A 38 8.03 -6.52 -11.06
C GLY A 38 7.28 -6.12 -9.79
N ILE A 39 6.88 -4.85 -9.72
CA ILE A 39 6.24 -4.28 -8.54
C ILE A 39 5.10 -5.17 -8.00
N GLY A 40 5.13 -5.45 -6.69
CA GLY A 40 4.14 -6.30 -6.05
C GLY A 40 2.87 -5.60 -5.62
N TYR A 41 2.87 -4.27 -5.57
CA TYR A 41 1.70 -3.47 -5.20
C TYR A 41 0.82 -3.17 -6.39
N HIS A 42 -0.44 -2.87 -6.14
CA HIS A 42 -1.38 -2.46 -7.19
C HIS A 42 -1.38 -0.93 -7.40
N TYR A 43 -1.06 -0.17 -6.35
CA TYR A 43 -1.00 1.30 -6.41
C TYR A 43 0.13 1.83 -5.55
N VAL A 44 0.74 2.92 -6.01
CA VAL A 44 1.72 3.69 -5.25
C VAL A 44 1.21 5.11 -5.13
N VAL A 45 1.18 5.64 -3.91
CA VAL A 45 0.76 7.02 -3.66
C VAL A 45 2.00 7.85 -3.34
N ARG A 46 2.36 8.75 -4.26
CA ARG A 46 3.55 9.59 -4.14
C ARG A 46 3.35 10.71 -3.12
N ARG A 47 4.45 11.29 -2.65
CA ARG A 47 4.38 12.39 -1.65
C ARG A 47 3.55 13.59 -2.12
N ASN A 48 3.52 13.86 -3.43
CA ASN A 48 2.72 14.94 -4.00
C ASN A 48 1.24 14.56 -4.20
N GLY A 49 0.84 13.35 -3.81
CA GLY A 49 -0.53 12.87 -3.96
C GLY A 49 -0.81 12.18 -5.29
N GLU A 50 0.16 12.07 -6.18
CA GLU A 50 -0.02 11.34 -7.43
C GLU A 50 -0.17 9.85 -7.13
N ILE A 51 -1.17 9.22 -7.76
CA ILE A 51 -1.42 7.79 -7.65
C ILE A 51 -0.89 7.11 -8.91
N GLU A 52 0.12 6.26 -8.74
CA GLU A 52 0.72 5.53 -9.85
C GLU A 52 0.23 4.07 -9.84
N PRO A 53 -0.16 3.52 -11.00
CA PRO A 53 -0.56 2.13 -11.08
C PRO A 53 0.67 1.21 -10.99
N GLY A 54 0.48 0.08 -10.30
CA GLY A 54 1.43 -1.02 -10.28
C GLY A 54 0.86 -2.20 -11.06
N ARG A 55 0.71 -3.36 -10.39
CA ARG A 55 0.03 -4.49 -11.03
C ARG A 55 -1.46 -4.15 -11.24
N PRO A 56 -2.05 -4.60 -12.35
CA PRO A 56 -3.50 -4.45 -12.52
C PRO A 56 -4.28 -5.14 -11.39
N GLU A 57 -5.45 -4.62 -11.05
CA GLU A 57 -6.24 -5.17 -9.94
C GLU A 57 -6.63 -6.64 -10.15
N TYR A 58 -6.77 -7.08 -11.40
CA TYR A 58 -7.11 -8.49 -11.68
C TYR A 58 -5.94 -9.44 -11.40
N MET A 59 -4.75 -8.92 -11.25
CA MET A 59 -3.53 -9.72 -11.03
C MET A 59 -3.24 -9.89 -9.55
N VAL A 60 -2.90 -11.10 -9.13
CA VAL A 60 -2.44 -11.37 -7.77
C VAL A 60 -1.17 -10.58 -7.51
N GLY A 61 -1.13 -9.85 -6.40
CA GLY A 61 0.03 -9.06 -6.01
C GLY A 61 1.12 -9.91 -5.37
N ALA A 62 2.17 -9.23 -4.91
CA ALA A 62 3.27 -9.84 -4.16
C ALA A 62 3.70 -8.84 -3.09
N HIS A 63 2.85 -8.65 -2.07
CA HIS A 63 3.06 -7.62 -1.04
C HIS A 63 2.75 -8.08 0.38
N CYS A 64 2.01 -9.17 0.56
CA CYS A 64 1.70 -9.68 1.88
C CYS A 64 1.53 -11.19 1.82
N LEU A 65 2.50 -11.92 2.34
CA LEU A 65 2.51 -13.38 2.30
C LEU A 65 1.22 -13.96 2.88
N ASN A 66 0.65 -14.95 2.21
CA ASN A 66 -0.60 -15.64 2.54
C ASN A 66 -1.88 -14.82 2.26
N HIS A 67 -1.75 -13.57 1.83
CA HIS A 67 -2.91 -12.69 1.59
C HIS A 67 -2.95 -12.10 0.18
N ASN A 68 -1.99 -12.42 -0.66
CA ASN A 68 -1.88 -11.83 -2.00
C ASN A 68 -3.07 -12.16 -2.91
N SER A 69 -3.59 -13.39 -2.82
CA SER A 69 -4.63 -13.88 -3.75
C SER A 69 -5.97 -13.16 -3.60
N HIS A 70 -6.27 -12.60 -2.43
CA HIS A 70 -7.56 -11.99 -2.13
C HIS A 70 -7.47 -10.53 -1.67
N SER A 71 -6.38 -9.84 -2.06
CA SER A 71 -6.15 -8.47 -1.61
C SER A 71 -5.71 -7.52 -2.72
N ILE A 72 -5.91 -6.23 -2.45
CA ILE A 72 -5.32 -5.12 -3.19
C ILE A 72 -4.26 -4.50 -2.29
N GLY A 73 -3.06 -4.29 -2.80
CA GLY A 73 -1.97 -3.67 -2.05
C GLY A 73 -1.76 -2.21 -2.48
N ILE A 74 -1.78 -1.30 -1.50
CA ILE A 74 -1.52 0.13 -1.71
C ILE A 74 -0.26 0.47 -0.91
N CYS A 75 0.72 1.10 -1.57
CA CYS A 75 1.95 1.52 -0.93
C CYS A 75 2.08 3.04 -1.02
N TYR A 76 2.28 3.73 0.11
CA TYR A 76 2.59 5.15 0.05
C TYR A 76 4.11 5.36 0.14
N GLU A 77 4.59 6.37 -0.57
CA GLU A 77 6.00 6.76 -0.60
C GLU A 77 6.38 7.39 0.73
N GLY A 78 7.25 6.73 1.51
CA GLY A 78 7.65 7.20 2.83
C GLY A 78 7.70 6.08 3.86
N GLY A 79 7.45 6.44 5.12
CA GLY A 79 7.39 5.49 6.24
C GLY A 79 8.61 5.51 7.15
N LEU A 80 9.68 6.23 6.79
CA LEU A 80 10.83 6.44 7.66
C LEU A 80 11.08 7.93 7.86
N ASP A 81 11.47 8.31 9.09
CA ASP A 81 11.90 9.69 9.36
C ASP A 81 13.34 9.92 8.89
N ALA A 82 13.88 11.12 9.14
CA ALA A 82 15.23 11.49 8.69
C ALA A 82 16.32 10.61 9.33
N ARG A 83 16.02 9.97 10.47
CA ARG A 83 16.93 9.06 11.17
C ARG A 83 16.78 7.60 10.73
N GLY A 84 15.84 7.33 9.80
CA GLY A 84 15.57 5.97 9.35
C GLY A 84 14.68 5.18 10.30
N GLN A 85 13.99 5.84 11.23
CA GLN A 85 13.07 5.19 12.15
C GLN A 85 11.65 5.14 11.55
N PRO A 86 10.87 4.08 11.80
CA PRO A 86 9.49 4.01 11.32
C PRO A 86 8.66 5.19 11.83
N ALA A 87 7.94 5.84 10.93
CA ALA A 87 7.10 6.99 11.24
C ALA A 87 6.03 7.16 10.18
N ASP A 88 4.88 7.71 10.60
CA ASP A 88 3.85 8.11 9.65
C ASP A 88 4.28 9.43 8.99
N THR A 89 4.85 9.34 7.80
CA THR A 89 5.39 10.49 7.07
C THR A 89 4.46 10.97 5.96
N ARG A 90 3.20 10.53 5.96
CA ARG A 90 2.26 10.90 4.90
C ARG A 90 2.04 12.41 4.86
N THR A 91 2.17 12.98 3.67
CA THR A 91 1.85 14.39 3.42
C THR A 91 0.33 14.58 3.39
N PRO A 92 -0.18 15.83 3.57
CA PRO A 92 -1.61 16.10 3.36
C PRO A 92 -2.11 15.65 1.99
N GLU A 93 -1.30 15.82 0.95
CA GLU A 93 -1.62 15.41 -0.42
C GLU A 93 -1.76 13.88 -0.51
N GLN A 94 -0.88 13.15 0.15
CA GLN A 94 -0.97 11.69 0.21
C GLN A 94 -2.23 11.22 0.93
N LYS A 95 -2.53 11.84 2.07
CA LYS A 95 -3.72 11.48 2.84
C LYS A 95 -4.99 11.69 2.02
N ALA A 96 -5.08 12.81 1.30
CA ALA A 96 -6.23 13.11 0.44
C ALA A 96 -6.33 12.10 -0.71
N ALA A 97 -5.22 11.79 -1.36
CA ALA A 97 -5.17 10.84 -2.48
C ALA A 97 -5.53 9.42 -2.02
N MET A 98 -5.00 8.99 -0.89
CA MET A 98 -5.30 7.68 -0.33
C MET A 98 -6.78 7.55 0.02
N LEU A 99 -7.37 8.59 0.58
CA LEU A 99 -8.80 8.57 0.90
C LEU A 99 -9.64 8.43 -0.38
N ARG A 100 -9.32 9.19 -1.43
CA ARG A 100 -10.03 9.08 -2.72
C ARG A 100 -9.91 7.67 -3.30
N LEU A 101 -8.70 7.13 -3.31
CA LEU A 101 -8.45 5.78 -3.83
C LEU A 101 -9.25 4.73 -3.03
N LEU A 102 -9.23 4.83 -1.71
CA LEU A 102 -9.95 3.90 -0.86
C LEU A 102 -11.46 4.01 -1.03
N GLN A 103 -11.99 5.21 -1.25
CA GLN A 103 -13.40 5.40 -1.55
C GLN A 103 -13.79 4.70 -2.86
N GLU A 104 -12.97 4.81 -3.89
CA GLU A 104 -13.19 4.12 -5.17
C GLU A 104 -13.13 2.61 -5.01
N LEU A 105 -12.13 2.11 -4.28
CA LEU A 105 -11.98 0.68 -4.05
C LEU A 105 -13.12 0.12 -3.18
N HIS A 106 -13.59 0.90 -2.22
CA HIS A 106 -14.74 0.51 -1.40
C HIS A 106 -16.01 0.34 -2.24
N GLN A 107 -16.20 1.19 -3.25
CA GLN A 107 -17.32 1.04 -4.17
C GLN A 107 -17.21 -0.25 -5.00
N ARG A 108 -16.01 -0.59 -5.46
CA ARG A 108 -15.79 -1.82 -6.24
C ARG A 108 -15.80 -3.09 -5.39
N TYR A 109 -15.28 -2.98 -4.17
CA TYR A 109 -15.10 -4.11 -3.25
C TYR A 109 -15.70 -3.78 -1.88
N PRO A 110 -17.03 -3.64 -1.79
CA PRO A 110 -17.66 -3.13 -0.56
C PRO A 110 -17.50 -4.03 0.66
N ARG A 111 -17.10 -5.30 0.44
CA ARG A 111 -16.89 -6.25 1.53
C ARG A 111 -15.42 -6.35 1.95
N ALA A 112 -14.52 -5.67 1.26
CA ALA A 112 -13.10 -5.72 1.58
C ALA A 112 -12.81 -4.93 2.86
N VAL A 113 -12.08 -5.56 3.79
CA VAL A 113 -11.64 -4.91 5.03
C VAL A 113 -10.35 -4.18 4.76
N ILE A 114 -10.24 -2.93 5.22
CA ILE A 114 -9.02 -2.12 5.09
C ILE A 114 -8.16 -2.34 6.31
N VAL A 115 -6.92 -2.80 6.09
CA VAL A 115 -5.96 -3.07 7.17
C VAL A 115 -4.59 -2.54 6.79
N GLY A 116 -3.72 -2.39 7.78
CA GLY A 116 -2.30 -2.17 7.54
C GLY A 116 -1.55 -3.49 7.46
N HIS A 117 -0.40 -3.50 6.80
CA HIS A 117 0.44 -4.69 6.72
C HIS A 117 0.77 -5.22 8.13
N ARG A 118 1.03 -4.35 9.09
CA ARG A 118 1.34 -4.73 10.48
C ARG A 118 0.21 -5.47 11.18
N ASP A 119 -1.02 -5.32 10.70
CA ASP A 119 -2.16 -6.04 11.29
C ASP A 119 -2.14 -7.53 10.93
N LEU A 120 -1.42 -7.88 9.85
CA LEU A 120 -1.31 -9.25 9.35
C LEU A 120 0.08 -9.83 9.57
N SER A 121 1.09 -8.99 9.82
CA SER A 121 2.49 -9.36 10.07
C SER A 121 3.00 -8.53 11.24
N HIS A 122 2.84 -9.04 12.45
CA HIS A 122 3.06 -8.30 13.69
C HIS A 122 4.52 -7.90 13.97
N ASP A 123 5.46 -8.44 13.20
CA ASP A 123 6.88 -8.08 13.28
C ASP A 123 7.24 -6.84 12.44
N ARG A 124 6.22 -6.16 11.88
CA ARG A 124 6.42 -5.00 11.01
C ARG A 124 5.72 -3.75 11.56
N ASP A 125 6.32 -2.59 11.29
CA ASP A 125 5.71 -1.30 11.61
C ASP A 125 4.84 -0.77 10.46
N CYS A 126 5.15 -1.19 9.22
CA CYS A 126 4.42 -0.79 8.01
C CYS A 126 2.91 -0.99 8.17
N PRO A 127 2.07 0.00 7.89
CA PRO A 127 2.36 1.28 7.22
C PRO A 127 2.68 2.44 8.18
N CYS A 128 3.03 2.17 9.40
CA CYS A 128 3.43 3.15 10.44
C CYS A 128 2.29 4.02 10.96
N PHE A 129 1.06 3.61 10.75
CA PHE A 129 -0.13 4.21 11.34
C PHE A 129 -1.24 3.15 11.41
N ASP A 130 -2.27 3.40 12.20
CA ASP A 130 -3.39 2.46 12.36
C ASP A 130 -4.40 2.66 11.23
N ALA A 131 -4.17 1.98 10.11
CA ALA A 131 -4.98 2.11 8.90
C ALA A 131 -6.42 1.64 9.13
N ALA A 132 -6.61 0.53 9.83
CA ALA A 132 -7.94 -0.03 10.07
C ALA A 132 -8.82 0.99 10.82
N ARG A 133 -8.24 1.67 11.78
CA ARG A 133 -8.96 2.66 12.59
C ARG A 133 -9.17 3.97 11.83
N GLU A 134 -8.14 4.45 11.13
CA GLU A 134 -8.24 5.71 10.39
C GLU A 134 -9.32 5.64 9.31
N TYR A 135 -9.48 4.47 8.68
CA TYR A 135 -10.46 4.28 7.61
C TYR A 135 -11.71 3.54 8.09
N ALA A 136 -12.05 3.67 9.37
CA ALA A 136 -13.21 3.01 9.97
C ALA A 136 -14.51 3.27 9.21
N ALA A 137 -14.68 4.47 8.66
CA ALA A 137 -15.89 4.83 7.92
C ALA A 137 -16.05 4.07 6.59
N LEU A 138 -14.97 3.47 6.08
CA LEU A 138 -14.96 2.71 4.82
C LEU A 138 -14.92 1.20 5.06
N GLN A 139 -14.97 0.75 6.30
CA GLN A 139 -15.01 -0.68 6.61
C GLN A 139 -16.38 -1.26 6.27
N PRO A 140 -16.43 -2.56 5.91
CA PRO A 140 -17.71 -3.23 5.69
C PRO A 140 -18.60 -3.17 6.93
N LYS A 141 -19.90 -3.06 6.69
CA LYS A 141 -20.89 -3.04 7.76
C LYS A 141 -21.31 -4.44 8.19
#